data_ffe40c3f23176e520c7bfcb100c98833
#
_entry.id   ffe40c3f23176e520c7bfcb100c98833
#
_cell.length_a   1.000
_cell.length_b   1.000
_cell.length_c   1.000
_cell.angle_alpha   90.00
_cell.angle_beta   90.00
_cell.angle_gamma   90.00
#
_symmetry.space_group_name_H-M   'P 1'
#
loop_
_entity.id
_entity.type
_entity.pdbx_description
1 polymer ?
#
loop_
_entity_poly.entity_id
_entity_poly.type
_entity_poly.pdbx_seq_one_letter_code
_entity_poly.pdbx_strand_id
1 'polypeptide(L)'
;MARPKRTTVDYYPHYVKCGRTIYILEARFGNDGYAFWFKVLEVLGESEGHFYDCSVSSNWEYLLAKTRVNAQTATEIIGVLINLGKIDKELWEKNRVIW
;
A
#
# COMPACT_ATOMS: atom_id res chain seq x y z
N MET A 1 1.93 -18.46 24.03
CA MET A 1 1.54 -18.43 23.59
C MET A 1 1.20 -18.18 23.49
N ALA A 2 1.71 -17.94 23.48
CA ALA A 2 1.33 -17.61 23.03
C ALA A 2 1.08 -17.29 22.75
N ARG A 3 1.62 -17.25 22.51
CA ARG A 3 1.29 -17.06 21.92
C ARG A 3 1.10 -16.55 21.63
N PRO A 4 1.45 -16.39 21.57
CA PRO A 4 1.22 -15.90 21.09
C PRO A 4 1.14 -15.14 20.91
N LYS A 5 1.61 -14.88 20.71
CA LYS A 5 1.46 -14.34 20.45
C LYS A 5 1.76 -13.66 19.92
N ARG A 6 2.47 -13.54 19.44
CA ARG A 6 2.74 -13.00 18.92
C ARG A 6 2.95 -12.67 17.74
N THR A 7 3.75 -12.94 17.23
CA THR A 7 4.04 -12.85 15.95
C THR A 7 2.95 -12.65 15.00
N THR A 8 2.00 -13.27 15.09
CA THR A 8 0.82 -13.06 14.30
C THR A 8 0.16 -11.77 14.60
N VAL A 9 0.65 -11.09 15.54
CA VAL A 9 0.07 -9.86 15.96
C VAL A 9 0.10 -8.78 14.93
N ASP A 10 1.21 -8.58 14.26
CA ASP A 10 1.28 -7.55 13.26
C ASP A 10 0.39 -7.84 12.09
N TYR A 11 0.42 -9.06 11.67
CA TYR A 11 -0.33 -9.55 10.56
C TYR A 11 -1.82 -9.55 10.82
N TYR A 12 -2.21 -9.92 12.02
CA TYR A 12 -3.59 -10.05 12.37
C TYR A 12 -4.37 -8.75 12.37
N PRO A 13 -3.91 -7.69 13.01
CA PRO A 13 -4.59 -6.41 12.94
C PRO A 13 -4.68 -5.87 11.53
N HIS A 14 -3.65 -6.07 10.75
CA HIS A 14 -3.63 -5.68 9.36
C HIS A 14 -4.76 -6.36 8.60
N TYR A 15 -4.87 -7.64 8.75
CA TYR A 15 -5.89 -8.41 8.08
C TYR A 15 -7.30 -7.94 8.43
N VAL A 16 -7.56 -7.74 9.69
CA VAL A 16 -8.88 -7.31 10.15
C VAL A 16 -9.21 -5.90 9.69
N LYS A 17 -8.27 -4.99 9.86
CA LYS A 17 -8.52 -3.58 9.57
C LYS A 17 -8.58 -3.28 8.09
N CYS A 18 -7.87 -4.04 7.30
CA CYS A 18 -7.76 -3.79 5.87
C CYS A 18 -8.70 -4.64 5.04
N GLY A 19 -9.56 -5.42 5.68
CA GLY A 19 -10.47 -6.32 4.97
C GLY A 19 -11.32 -5.64 3.93
N ARG A 20 -11.92 -4.51 4.27
CA ARG A 20 -12.75 -3.76 3.34
C ARG A 20 -11.93 -3.16 2.23
N THR A 21 -10.79 -2.61 2.55
CA THR A 21 -9.91 -2.00 1.56
C THR A 21 -9.49 -3.02 0.52
N ILE A 22 -9.06 -4.19 0.99
CA ILE A 22 -8.64 -5.25 0.09
C ILE A 22 -9.80 -5.70 -0.79
N TYR A 23 -10.98 -5.84 -0.22
CA TYR A 23 -12.14 -6.26 -0.96
C TYR A 23 -12.47 -5.27 -2.08
N ILE A 24 -12.44 -3.98 -1.78
CA ILE A 24 -12.71 -2.94 -2.75
C ILE A 24 -11.66 -2.94 -3.86
N LEU A 25 -10.39 -3.03 -3.48
CA LEU A 25 -9.30 -3.03 -4.47
C LEU A 25 -9.38 -4.26 -5.37
N GLU A 26 -9.68 -5.41 -4.79
CA GLU A 26 -9.77 -6.63 -5.57
C GLU A 26 -10.95 -6.58 -6.52
N ALA A 27 -12.08 -6.03 -6.07
CA ALA A 27 -13.26 -5.91 -6.90
C ALA A 27 -13.03 -4.97 -8.08
N ARG A 28 -12.25 -3.91 -7.89
CA ARG A 28 -12.03 -2.91 -8.94
C ARG A 28 -10.84 -3.22 -9.84
N PHE A 29 -9.80 -3.81 -9.28
CA PHE A 29 -8.53 -4.01 -9.99
C PHE A 29 -8.09 -5.47 -10.05
N GLY A 30 -8.88 -6.38 -9.48
CA GLY A 30 -8.53 -7.79 -9.49
C GLY A 30 -7.29 -8.05 -8.65
N ASN A 31 -6.51 -9.02 -9.09
CA ASN A 31 -5.29 -9.39 -8.36
C ASN A 31 -4.29 -8.26 -8.27
N ASP A 32 -4.29 -7.35 -9.23
CA ASP A 32 -3.37 -6.21 -9.21
C ASP A 32 -3.62 -5.32 -7.99
N GLY A 33 -4.89 -5.07 -7.68
CA GLY A 33 -5.21 -4.26 -6.51
C GLY A 33 -4.82 -4.93 -5.21
N TYR A 34 -5.10 -6.22 -5.12
CA TYR A 34 -4.75 -7.00 -3.96
C TYR A 34 -3.25 -6.99 -3.72
N ALA A 35 -2.49 -7.33 -4.77
CA ALA A 35 -1.05 -7.41 -4.68
C ALA A 35 -0.42 -6.04 -4.41
N PHE A 36 -0.93 -5.01 -5.06
CA PHE A 36 -0.39 -3.67 -4.89
C PHE A 36 -0.46 -3.23 -3.43
N TRP A 37 -1.62 -3.41 -2.81
CA TRP A 37 -1.80 -2.95 -1.43
C TRP A 37 -0.86 -3.68 -0.47
N PHE A 38 -0.76 -5.00 -0.57
CA PHE A 38 0.13 -5.75 0.30
C PHE A 38 1.59 -5.41 0.08
N LYS A 39 1.99 -5.24 -1.18
CA LYS A 39 3.38 -4.89 -1.47
C LYS A 39 3.72 -3.48 -1.00
N VAL A 40 2.78 -2.55 -1.13
CA VAL A 40 2.99 -1.20 -0.61
C VAL A 40 3.18 -1.24 0.90
N LEU A 41 2.37 -2.02 1.59
CA LEU A 41 2.52 -2.14 3.03
C LEU A 41 3.87 -2.73 3.41
N GLU A 42 4.36 -3.70 2.64
CA GLU A 42 5.69 -4.25 2.87
C GLU A 42 6.77 -3.18 2.70
N VAL A 43 6.67 -2.38 1.65
CA VAL A 43 7.63 -1.32 1.39
C VAL A 43 7.61 -0.28 2.50
N LEU A 44 6.43 0.11 2.94
CA LEU A 44 6.31 1.07 4.03
C LEU A 44 6.88 0.51 5.33
N GLY A 45 6.67 -0.77 5.57
CA GLY A 45 7.20 -1.40 6.77
C GLY A 45 8.71 -1.47 6.80
N GLU A 46 9.34 -1.54 5.62
CA GLU A 46 10.79 -1.59 5.51
C GLU A 46 11.41 -0.19 5.50
N SER A 47 10.61 0.83 5.23
CA SER A 47 11.13 2.18 5.07
C SER A 47 11.23 2.90 6.40
N GLU A 48 12.27 3.70 6.55
CA GLU A 48 12.44 4.50 7.73
C GLU A 48 11.33 5.54 7.78
N GLY A 49 10.65 5.68 8.92
CA GLY A 49 9.54 6.60 9.06
C GLY A 49 8.24 6.13 8.45
N HIS A 50 8.24 4.95 7.87
CA HIS A 50 7.05 4.35 7.27
C HIS A 50 6.40 5.23 6.21
N PHE A 51 7.24 5.87 5.38
CA PHE A 51 6.75 6.59 4.22
C PHE A 51 7.61 6.24 3.01
N TYR A 52 7.09 6.51 1.82
CA TYR A 52 7.79 6.16 0.60
C TYR A 52 7.68 7.31 -0.40
N ASP A 53 8.82 7.81 -0.84
CA ASP A 53 8.89 8.99 -1.70
C ASP A 53 8.90 8.59 -3.17
N CYS A 54 7.75 8.69 -3.82
CA CYS A 54 7.60 8.34 -5.22
C CYS A 54 8.01 9.47 -6.17
N SER A 55 8.40 10.62 -5.64
CA SER A 55 8.90 11.69 -6.49
C SER A 55 10.29 11.37 -7.03
N VAL A 56 11.00 10.47 -6.35
CA VAL A 56 12.29 9.98 -6.83
C VAL A 56 12.02 8.89 -7.86
N SER A 57 12.50 9.11 -9.08
CA SER A 57 12.21 8.24 -10.20
C SER A 57 12.57 6.79 -9.94
N SER A 58 13.73 6.53 -9.35
CA SER A 58 14.13 5.15 -9.06
C SER A 58 13.23 4.50 -8.01
N ASN A 59 12.72 5.27 -7.06
CA ASN A 59 11.79 4.74 -6.06
C ASN A 59 10.46 4.35 -6.71
N TRP A 60 9.98 5.18 -7.62
CA TRP A 60 8.75 4.89 -8.34
C TRP A 60 8.89 3.63 -9.18
N GLU A 61 10.01 3.52 -9.90
CA GLU A 61 10.25 2.34 -10.73
C GLU A 61 10.37 1.07 -9.90
N TYR A 62 11.01 1.18 -8.75
CA TYR A 62 11.12 0.04 -7.85
C TYR A 62 9.76 -0.43 -7.38
N LEU A 63 8.91 0.52 -7.00
CA LEU A 63 7.56 0.19 -6.53
C LEU A 63 6.75 -0.48 -7.63
N LEU A 64 6.81 0.04 -8.85
CA LEU A 64 6.10 -0.57 -9.96
C LEU A 64 6.60 -1.99 -10.24
N ALA A 65 7.91 -2.18 -10.18
CA ALA A 65 8.49 -3.50 -10.40
C ALA A 65 8.07 -4.48 -9.30
N LYS A 66 8.09 -4.03 -8.06
CA LYS A 66 7.75 -4.88 -6.92
C LYS A 66 6.28 -5.27 -6.95
N THR A 67 5.42 -4.33 -7.30
CA THR A 67 3.97 -4.58 -7.30
C THR A 67 3.48 -5.20 -8.60
N ARG A 68 4.29 -5.13 -9.65
CA ARG A 68 3.97 -5.71 -10.95
C ARG A 68 2.75 -5.07 -11.62
N VAL A 69 2.52 -3.80 -11.36
CA VAL A 69 1.47 -3.06 -12.04
C VAL A 69 2.09 -1.92 -12.84
N ASN A 70 1.39 -1.45 -13.87
CA ASN A 70 1.91 -0.32 -14.63
C ASN A 70 1.61 0.99 -13.91
N ALA A 71 2.23 2.08 -14.39
CA ALA A 71 2.12 3.37 -13.73
C ALA A 71 0.69 3.89 -13.67
N GLN A 72 -0.09 3.68 -14.72
CA GLN A 72 -1.47 4.15 -14.76
C GLN A 72 -2.31 3.42 -13.71
N THR A 73 -2.21 2.09 -13.66
CA THR A 73 -2.96 1.30 -12.70
C THR A 73 -2.55 1.65 -11.27
N ALA A 74 -1.24 1.80 -11.03
CA ALA A 74 -0.75 2.17 -9.72
C ALA A 74 -1.33 3.51 -9.26
N THR A 75 -1.35 4.49 -10.16
CA THR A 75 -1.90 5.81 -9.85
C THR A 75 -3.39 5.73 -9.53
N GLU A 76 -4.13 4.92 -10.26
CA GLU A 76 -5.56 4.73 -10.01
C GLU A 76 -5.80 4.06 -8.66
N ILE A 77 -5.01 3.06 -8.33
CA ILE A 77 -5.14 2.38 -7.04
C ILE A 77 -4.83 3.34 -5.90
N ILE A 78 -3.78 4.14 -6.04
CA ILE A 78 -3.43 5.14 -5.04
C ILE A 78 -4.58 6.13 -4.86
N GLY A 79 -5.22 6.54 -5.95
CA GLY A 79 -6.38 7.42 -5.88
C GLY A 79 -7.52 6.83 -5.06
N VAL A 80 -7.79 5.55 -5.23
CA VAL A 80 -8.83 4.87 -4.45
C VAL A 80 -8.41 4.82 -2.97
N LEU A 81 -7.15 4.52 -2.71
CA LEU A 81 -6.66 4.44 -1.33
C LEU A 81 -6.73 5.79 -0.62
N ILE A 82 -6.48 6.88 -1.36
CA ILE A 82 -6.66 8.23 -0.82
C ILE A 82 -8.11 8.45 -0.45
N ASN A 83 -9.03 8.10 -1.33
CA ASN A 83 -10.46 8.27 -1.05
C ASN A 83 -10.93 7.46 0.13
N LEU A 84 -10.29 6.33 0.38
CA LEU A 84 -10.61 5.48 1.52
C LEU A 84 -9.89 5.93 2.80
N GLY A 85 -9.09 6.97 2.72
CA GLY A 85 -8.39 7.50 3.88
C GLY A 85 -7.18 6.67 4.29
N LYS A 86 -6.66 5.84 3.40
CA LYS A 86 -5.52 4.97 3.72
C LYS A 86 -4.18 5.57 3.34
N ILE A 87 -4.18 6.56 2.45
CA ILE A 87 -2.98 7.28 2.05
C ILE A 87 -3.27 8.76 2.23
N ASP A 88 -2.29 9.48 2.74
CA ASP A 88 -2.43 10.93 2.97
C ASP A 88 -2.55 11.66 1.64
N LYS A 89 -3.67 12.31 1.42
CA LYS A 89 -3.96 12.99 0.17
C LYS A 89 -2.99 14.13 -0.11
N GLU A 90 -2.73 14.93 0.91
CA GLU A 90 -1.91 16.12 0.73
C GLU A 90 -0.47 15.77 0.40
N LEU A 91 0.08 14.81 1.14
CA LEU A 91 1.44 14.37 0.88
C LEU A 91 1.58 13.78 -0.52
N TRP A 92 0.59 13.03 -0.96
CA TRP A 92 0.64 12.47 -2.29
C TRP A 92 0.55 13.55 -3.37
N GLU A 93 -0.40 14.46 -3.22
CA GLU A 93 -0.64 15.47 -4.26
C GLU A 93 0.48 16.49 -4.35
N LYS A 94 1.06 16.86 -3.22
CA LYS A 94 2.12 17.88 -3.22
C LYS A 94 3.50 17.30 -3.40
N ASN A 95 3.76 16.13 -2.82
CA ASN A 95 5.12 15.59 -2.74
C ASN A 95 5.27 14.20 -3.35
N ARG A 96 4.20 13.57 -3.76
CA ARG A 96 4.19 12.19 -4.27
C ARG A 96 4.72 11.21 -3.22
N VAL A 97 4.38 11.45 -1.97
CA VAL A 97 4.79 10.60 -0.85
C VAL A 97 3.62 9.75 -0.40
N ILE A 98 3.85 8.45 -0.25
CA ILE A 98 2.86 7.51 0.29
C ILE A 98 3.09 7.43 1.79
N TRP A 99 2.07 7.71 2.56
CA TRP A 99 2.17 7.63 4.02
C TRP A 99 0.87 7.21 4.67
#